data_37509305ddd87f174dc4f3998ac7a8cd
#
_entry.id   37509305ddd87f174dc4f3998ac7a8cd
#
_cell.length_a   1.000
_cell.length_b   1.000
_cell.length_c   1.000
_cell.angle_alpha   90.00
_cell.angle_beta   90.00
_cell.angle_gamma   90.00
#
_symmetry.space_group_name_H-M   'P 1'
#
loop_
_entity.id
_entity.type
_entity.pdbx_description
1 polymer ?
#
loop_
_entity_poly.entity_id
_entity_poly.type
_entity_poly.pdbx_seq_one_letter_code
_entity_poly.pdbx_strand_id
1 'polypeptide(L)'
;MCKGLGLDLCEIARMEKQLRDDRFLARFFTPGEIEYVRSRGAGAAATLAGLFAAREALGKALGGGIDFELKEAEVCHTESGAPYFRLSGRLKERVGKGRLFLSISHDGGMAAAVCLLEGDLSE
;
A
#
# COMPACT_ATOMS: atom_id res chain seq x y z
N MET A 1 -16.14 -5.88 13.04
CA MET A 1 -16.83 -4.64 12.65
C MET A 1 -15.89 -3.73 11.88
N CYS A 2 -16.34 -3.18 10.78
CA CYS A 2 -15.54 -2.25 10.00
C CYS A 2 -15.34 -0.95 10.77
N LYS A 3 -14.10 -0.55 10.97
CA LYS A 3 -13.74 0.71 11.64
C LYS A 3 -13.28 1.78 10.67
N GLY A 4 -12.86 1.39 9.49
CA GLY A 4 -12.38 2.35 8.50
C GLY A 4 -12.30 1.74 7.12
N LEU A 5 -12.47 2.60 6.13
CA LEU A 5 -12.41 2.20 4.73
C LEU A 5 -11.68 3.31 3.97
N GLY A 6 -10.75 2.91 3.14
CA GLY A 6 -10.02 3.84 2.29
C GLY A 6 -9.98 3.36 0.86
N LEU A 7 -10.10 4.30 -0.05
CA LEU A 7 -9.99 4.04 -1.48
C LEU A 7 -9.11 5.12 -2.08
N ASP A 8 -8.18 4.72 -2.93
CA ASP A 8 -7.33 5.68 -3.62
C ASP A 8 -7.05 5.24 -5.05
N LEU A 9 -6.77 6.22 -5.88
CA LEU A 9 -6.41 6.04 -7.28
C LEU A 9 -5.04 6.68 -7.52
N CYS A 10 -4.23 6.05 -8.35
CA CYS A 10 -2.94 6.58 -8.74
C CYS A 10 -2.74 6.39 -10.24
N GLU A 11 -2.40 7.46 -10.93
CA GLU A 11 -2.11 7.40 -12.36
C GLU A 11 -0.80 6.66 -12.60
N ILE A 12 -0.83 5.63 -13.43
CA ILE A 12 0.35 4.81 -13.69
C ILE A 12 1.45 5.60 -14.39
N ALA A 13 1.09 6.47 -15.34
CA ALA A 13 2.05 7.29 -16.06
C ALA A 13 2.89 8.17 -15.12
N ARG A 14 2.30 8.62 -14.03
CA ARG A 14 2.99 9.41 -13.01
C ARG A 14 4.11 8.60 -12.35
N MET A 15 3.89 7.31 -12.16
CA MET A 15 4.87 6.44 -11.50
C MET A 15 5.98 5.96 -12.44
N GLU A 16 5.79 6.04 -13.73
CA GLU A 16 6.83 5.69 -14.69
C GLU A 16 8.11 6.51 -14.49
N LYS A 17 7.94 7.79 -14.19
CA LYS A 17 9.06 8.68 -13.91
C LYS A 17 9.75 8.29 -12.61
N GLN A 18 8.97 7.91 -11.62
CA GLN A 18 9.50 7.60 -10.28
C GLN A 18 10.27 6.28 -10.25
N LEU A 19 10.00 5.37 -11.18
CA LEU A 19 10.77 4.13 -11.26
C LEU A 19 12.25 4.35 -11.47
N ARG A 20 12.64 5.47 -12.07
CA ARG A 20 14.03 5.81 -12.38
C ARG A 20 14.68 6.63 -11.29
N ASP A 21 13.92 7.00 -10.28
CA ASP A 21 14.41 7.84 -9.19
C ASP A 21 14.67 6.98 -7.96
N ASP A 22 15.92 6.53 -7.82
CA ASP A 22 16.32 5.67 -6.71
C ASP A 22 16.13 6.34 -5.36
N ARG A 23 16.26 7.66 -5.28
CA ARG A 23 16.04 8.39 -4.03
C ARG A 23 14.58 8.37 -3.63
N PHE A 24 13.70 8.56 -4.59
CA PHE A 24 12.26 8.49 -4.35
C PHE A 24 11.89 7.10 -3.83
N LEU A 25 12.34 6.06 -4.53
CA LEU A 25 12.03 4.69 -4.16
C LEU A 25 12.54 4.36 -2.75
N ALA A 26 13.80 4.69 -2.47
CA ALA A 26 14.39 4.40 -1.17
C ALA A 26 13.73 5.17 -0.03
N ARG A 27 13.19 6.36 -0.31
CA ARG A 27 12.52 7.18 0.68
C ARG A 27 11.16 6.64 1.07
N PHE A 28 10.38 6.16 0.10
CA PHE A 28 8.97 5.83 0.31
C PHE A 28 8.65 4.34 0.34
N PHE A 29 9.57 3.50 -0.11
CA PHE A 29 9.32 2.07 -0.22
C PHE A 29 10.42 1.26 0.46
N THR A 30 10.06 0.07 0.95
CA THR A 30 11.04 -0.84 1.56
C THR A 30 11.87 -1.53 0.48
N PRO A 31 13.05 -2.04 0.83
CA PRO A 31 13.83 -2.84 -0.11
C PRO A 31 13.05 -3.99 -0.72
N GLY A 32 12.21 -4.66 0.07
CA GLY A 32 11.38 -5.76 -0.43
C GLY A 32 10.37 -5.31 -1.46
N GLU A 33 9.75 -4.15 -1.24
CA GLU A 33 8.81 -3.58 -2.20
C GLU A 33 9.51 -3.17 -3.49
N ILE A 34 10.67 -2.55 -3.38
CA ILE A 34 11.46 -2.14 -4.56
C ILE A 34 11.84 -3.36 -5.39
N GLU A 35 12.31 -4.42 -4.74
CA GLU A 35 12.65 -5.67 -5.40
C GLU A 35 11.44 -6.26 -6.13
N TYR A 36 10.29 -6.28 -5.45
CA TYR A 36 9.06 -6.79 -6.05
C TYR A 36 8.67 -6.00 -7.29
N VAL A 37 8.69 -4.66 -7.19
CA VAL A 37 8.36 -3.77 -8.32
C VAL A 37 9.29 -4.07 -9.50
N ARG A 38 10.59 -4.13 -9.25
CA ARG A 38 11.58 -4.37 -10.31
C ARG A 38 11.45 -5.74 -10.95
N SER A 39 10.94 -6.72 -10.21
CA SER A 39 10.72 -8.06 -10.74
C SER A 39 9.54 -8.13 -11.72
N ARG A 40 8.72 -7.08 -11.79
CA ARG A 40 7.50 -7.09 -12.60
C ARG A 40 7.71 -6.67 -14.05
N GLY A 41 8.94 -6.31 -14.42
CA GLY A 41 9.26 -5.99 -15.82
C GLY A 41 8.39 -4.86 -16.38
N ALA A 42 7.68 -5.12 -17.46
CA ALA A 42 6.81 -4.13 -18.10
C ALA A 42 5.67 -3.67 -17.21
N GLY A 43 5.31 -4.45 -16.19
CA GLY A 43 4.27 -4.12 -15.23
C GLY A 43 4.76 -3.31 -14.03
N ALA A 44 6.05 -2.93 -14.00
CA ALA A 44 6.64 -2.29 -12.82
C ALA A 44 5.95 -0.96 -12.45
N ALA A 45 5.63 -0.12 -13.42
CA ALA A 45 4.98 1.16 -13.15
C ALA A 45 3.58 0.96 -12.57
N ALA A 46 2.81 0.02 -13.11
CA ALA A 46 1.48 -0.30 -12.58
C ALA A 46 1.57 -0.85 -11.17
N THR A 47 2.56 -1.70 -10.91
CA THR A 47 2.80 -2.24 -9.57
C THR A 47 3.16 -1.13 -8.58
N LEU A 48 4.06 -0.24 -8.96
CA LEU A 48 4.45 0.89 -8.10
C LEU A 48 3.26 1.80 -7.79
N ALA A 49 2.43 2.09 -8.81
CA ALA A 49 1.22 2.89 -8.63
C ALA A 49 0.26 2.21 -7.65
N GLY A 50 0.12 0.89 -7.74
CA GLY A 50 -0.71 0.13 -6.80
C GLY A 50 -0.22 0.19 -5.37
N LEU A 51 1.09 0.10 -5.16
CA LEU A 51 1.68 0.23 -3.82
C LEU A 51 1.49 1.63 -3.26
N PHE A 52 1.64 2.64 -4.10
CA PHE A 52 1.40 4.03 -3.69
C PHE A 52 -0.06 4.22 -3.28
N ALA A 53 -0.98 3.78 -4.13
CA ALA A 53 -2.41 3.86 -3.83
C ALA A 53 -2.78 3.09 -2.56
N ALA A 54 -2.14 1.95 -2.32
CA ALA A 54 -2.39 1.15 -1.12
C ALA A 54 -2.09 1.92 0.17
N ARG A 55 -0.99 2.65 0.21
CA ARG A 55 -0.64 3.45 1.38
C ARG A 55 -1.58 4.62 1.60
N GLU A 56 -1.98 5.29 0.51
CA GLU A 56 -2.97 6.36 0.60
C GLU A 56 -4.31 5.82 1.10
N ALA A 57 -4.72 4.65 0.60
CA ALA A 57 -5.95 3.99 1.04
C ALA A 57 -5.88 3.63 2.53
N LEU A 58 -4.73 3.12 2.99
CA LEU A 58 -4.54 2.83 4.40
C LEU A 58 -4.68 4.10 5.26
N GLY A 59 -4.06 5.20 4.83
CA GLY A 59 -4.19 6.47 5.54
C GLY A 59 -5.63 6.91 5.68
N LYS A 60 -6.42 6.76 4.62
CA LYS A 60 -7.85 7.07 4.67
C LYS A 60 -8.62 6.14 5.60
N ALA A 61 -8.29 4.85 5.58
CA ALA A 61 -8.93 3.88 6.47
C ALA A 61 -8.65 4.18 7.95
N LEU A 62 -7.45 4.70 8.25
CA LEU A 62 -7.09 5.10 9.61
C LEU A 62 -7.65 6.46 10.01
N GLY A 63 -8.17 7.22 9.06
CA GLY A 63 -8.87 8.48 9.32
C GLY A 63 -8.02 9.74 9.29
N GLY A 64 -6.70 9.62 9.22
CA GLY A 64 -5.80 10.76 9.31
C GLY A 64 -4.97 11.05 8.07
N GLY A 65 -5.24 10.37 6.95
CA GLY A 65 -4.36 10.45 5.79
C GLY A 65 -3.03 9.78 6.11
N ILE A 66 -1.97 10.13 5.37
CA ILE A 66 -0.66 9.58 5.68
C ILE A 66 -0.01 10.40 6.81
N ASP A 67 -0.27 9.96 8.02
CA ASP A 67 0.29 10.52 9.24
C ASP A 67 1.16 9.48 9.97
N PHE A 68 1.68 8.52 9.23
CA PHE A 68 2.50 7.43 9.75
C PHE A 68 3.73 7.26 8.87
N GLU A 69 4.71 6.53 9.39
CA GLU A 69 5.92 6.21 8.65
C GLU A 69 5.58 5.21 7.55
N LEU A 70 5.78 5.59 6.29
CA LEU A 70 5.37 4.77 5.14
C LEU A 70 5.94 3.35 5.16
N LYS A 71 7.19 3.20 5.57
CA LYS A 71 7.84 1.90 5.57
C LYS A 71 7.34 0.96 6.66
N GLU A 72 6.57 1.49 7.60
CA GLU A 72 5.93 0.65 8.63
C GLU A 72 4.70 -0.09 8.09
N ALA A 73 4.27 0.24 6.88
CA ALA A 73 3.19 -0.45 6.18
C ALA A 73 3.73 -1.04 4.88
N GLU A 74 4.45 -2.12 4.98
CA GLU A 74 5.01 -2.78 3.80
C GLU A 74 3.95 -3.62 3.11
N VAL A 75 3.78 -3.43 1.80
CA VAL A 75 2.90 -4.28 1.01
C VAL A 75 3.67 -5.54 0.60
N CYS A 76 3.14 -6.67 0.99
CA CYS A 76 3.66 -7.99 0.64
C CYS A 76 2.62 -8.72 -0.20
N HIS A 77 3.00 -9.83 -0.80
CA HIS A 77 2.10 -10.61 -1.64
C HIS A 77 2.18 -12.08 -1.25
N THR A 78 1.04 -12.75 -1.24
CA THR A 78 0.98 -14.20 -1.06
C THR A 78 1.49 -14.89 -2.32
N GLU A 79 1.65 -16.23 -2.27
CA GLU A 79 2.03 -17.00 -3.46
C GLU A 79 1.04 -16.82 -4.60
N SER A 80 -0.23 -16.65 -4.29
CA SER A 80 -1.27 -16.43 -5.30
C SER A 80 -1.30 -14.99 -5.83
N GLY A 81 -0.47 -14.10 -5.27
CA GLY A 81 -0.38 -12.71 -5.70
C GLY A 81 -1.29 -11.75 -4.94
N ALA A 82 -2.00 -12.22 -3.92
CA ALA A 82 -2.88 -11.35 -3.13
C ALA A 82 -2.05 -10.39 -2.25
N PRO A 83 -2.33 -9.09 -2.29
CA PRO A 83 -1.58 -8.14 -1.47
C PRO A 83 -2.05 -8.13 -0.02
N TYR A 84 -1.13 -7.83 0.88
CA TYR A 84 -1.45 -7.60 2.29
C TYR A 84 -0.39 -6.68 2.90
N PHE A 85 -0.74 -6.02 4.00
CA PHE A 85 0.20 -5.18 4.73
C PHE A 85 0.93 -6.00 5.80
N ARG A 86 2.24 -5.84 5.83
CA ARG A 86 3.05 -6.27 6.98
C ARG A 86 3.41 -5.03 7.76
N LEU A 87 2.88 -4.94 8.99
CA LEU A 87 3.03 -3.76 9.82
C LEU A 87 4.22 -3.89 10.76
N SER A 88 4.82 -2.75 11.09
CA SER A 88 5.90 -2.68 12.07
C SER A 88 5.82 -1.36 12.83
N GLY A 89 6.63 -1.26 13.89
CA GLY A 89 6.80 -0.02 14.65
C GLY A 89 5.52 0.54 15.24
N ARG A 90 5.43 1.86 15.23
CA ARG A 90 4.29 2.57 15.82
C ARG A 90 2.97 2.28 15.13
N LEU A 91 3.03 2.07 13.82
CA LEU A 91 1.83 1.77 13.06
C LEU A 91 1.24 0.43 13.50
N LYS A 92 2.10 -0.57 13.72
CA LYS A 92 1.66 -1.87 14.23
C LYS A 92 0.97 -1.72 15.58
N GLU A 93 1.53 -0.92 16.47
CA GLU A 93 0.93 -0.65 17.79
C GLU A 93 -0.41 0.08 17.65
N ARG A 94 -0.49 1.04 16.73
CA ARG A 94 -1.71 1.82 16.49
C ARG A 94 -2.86 0.95 15.99
N VAL A 95 -2.58 0.03 15.07
CA VAL A 95 -3.59 -0.90 14.55
C VAL A 95 -3.94 -1.94 15.60
N GLY A 96 -2.96 -2.36 16.41
CA GLY A 96 -3.16 -3.28 17.52
C GLY A 96 -3.77 -4.59 17.09
N LYS A 97 -4.92 -4.93 17.66
CA LYS A 97 -5.65 -6.16 17.34
C LYS A 97 -6.51 -6.06 16.09
N GLY A 98 -6.60 -4.85 15.52
CA GLY A 98 -7.33 -4.65 14.28
C GLY A 98 -6.72 -5.43 13.13
N ARG A 99 -7.53 -5.64 12.11
CA ARG A 99 -7.10 -6.37 10.91
C ARG A 99 -7.27 -5.47 9.70
N LEU A 100 -6.28 -5.51 8.83
CA LEU A 100 -6.30 -4.77 7.58
C LEU A 100 -6.54 -5.74 6.43
N PHE A 101 -7.41 -5.33 5.53
CA PHE A 101 -7.67 -6.04 4.27
C PHE A 101 -7.32 -5.09 3.13
N LEU A 102 -6.66 -5.61 2.12
CA LEU A 102 -6.15 -4.81 1.01
C LEU A 102 -6.50 -5.48 -0.31
N SER A 103 -7.01 -4.70 -1.25
CA SER A 103 -7.17 -5.14 -2.62
C SER A 103 -6.61 -4.07 -3.54
N ILE A 104 -5.91 -4.49 -4.58
CA ILE A 104 -5.30 -3.60 -5.57
C ILE A 104 -5.73 -4.07 -6.95
N SER A 105 -6.08 -3.11 -7.79
CA SER A 105 -6.48 -3.39 -9.16
C SER A 105 -5.95 -2.28 -10.07
N HIS A 106 -5.78 -2.55 -11.35
CA HIS A 106 -5.41 -1.51 -12.30
C HIS A 106 -6.05 -1.77 -13.65
N ASP A 107 -6.43 -0.68 -14.31
CA ASP A 107 -7.04 -0.70 -15.62
C ASP A 107 -7.04 0.72 -16.19
N GLY A 108 -6.97 0.84 -17.50
CA GLY A 108 -7.10 2.12 -18.17
C GLY A 108 -6.11 3.20 -17.71
N GLY A 109 -4.88 2.79 -17.41
CA GLY A 109 -3.85 3.74 -16.98
C GLY A 109 -3.92 4.15 -15.52
N MET A 110 -4.81 3.54 -14.74
CA MET A 110 -4.99 3.86 -13.32
C MET A 110 -4.77 2.62 -12.48
N ALA A 111 -4.18 2.81 -11.30
CA ALA A 111 -4.18 1.81 -10.25
C ALA A 111 -5.14 2.25 -9.16
N ALA A 112 -5.86 1.31 -8.58
CA ALA A 112 -6.79 1.56 -7.49
C ALA A 112 -6.46 0.63 -6.34
N ALA A 113 -6.64 1.12 -5.12
CA ALA A 113 -6.48 0.30 -3.93
C ALA A 113 -7.62 0.59 -2.97
N VAL A 114 -8.11 -0.46 -2.34
CA VAL A 114 -9.07 -0.33 -1.25
C VAL A 114 -8.49 -1.01 -0.01
N CYS A 115 -8.59 -0.33 1.11
CA CYS A 115 -8.15 -0.83 2.40
C CYS A 115 -9.30 -0.77 3.38
N LEU A 116 -9.55 -1.89 4.06
CA LEU A 116 -10.58 -1.98 5.08
C LEU A 116 -9.90 -2.27 6.42
N LEU A 117 -10.23 -1.49 7.42
CA LEU A 117 -9.78 -1.73 8.79
C LEU A 117 -10.93 -2.33 9.57
N GLU A 118 -10.73 -3.56 10.03
CA GLU A 118 -11.68 -4.25 10.89
C GLU A 118 -11.19 -4.20 12.32
N GLY A 119 -12.06 -3.80 13.23
CA GLY A 119 -11.73 -3.74 14.64
C GLY A 119 -12.17 -4.99 15.37
N ASP A 120 -11.52 -5.23 16.52
CA ASP A 120 -11.94 -6.26 17.44
C ASP A 120 -13.23 -5.80 18.13
N LEU A 121 -14.24 -6.69 18.15
CA LEU A 121 -15.52 -6.38 18.77
C LEU A 121 -15.40 -6.18 20.29
N SER A 122 -14.33 -6.66 20.90
CA SER A 122 -14.10 -6.50 22.33
C SER A 122 -13.59 -5.10 22.71
N GLU A 123 -13.26 -4.28 21.73
CA GLU A 123 -12.87 -2.89 21.95
C GLU A 123 -14.10 -1.99 22.10
#